data_29d1b30d1bc05dbc269c3c5a86018e2b
#
_entry.id   29d1b30d1bc05dbc269c3c5a86018e2b
#
_cell.length_a   1.000
_cell.length_b   1.000
_cell.length_c   1.000
_cell.angle_alpha   90.00
_cell.angle_beta   90.00
_cell.angle_gamma   90.00
#
_symmetry.space_group_name_H-M   'P 1'
#
loop_
_entity.id
_entity.type
_entity.pdbx_description
1 polymer ?
#
loop_
_entity_poly.entity_id
_entity_poly.type
_entity_poly.pdbx_seq_one_letter_code
_entity_poly.pdbx_strand_id
1 'polypeptide(L)'
;LSALQRQRMAGCPFLLIEIGFDELAPRSRGTLAGVREAREEVRWFVEESLPRLSYLTLTYAWHLVRTRRFAARIVLGLREDCIEWLAALSLRQLGECLECSPRFLRPRWAGNPEVWRHLLTAAASAEPADFELARLRGMQLLAAAYWPAVRSPER
;
A
#
# COMPACT_ATOMS: atom_id res chain seq x y z
N LEU A 1 1.01 -2.17 -21.07
CA LEU A 1 1.57 -3.45 -20.62
C LEU A 1 0.98 -4.61 -21.41
N SER A 2 1.83 -5.54 -21.88
CA SER A 2 1.39 -6.81 -22.46
C SER A 2 0.70 -7.71 -21.41
N ALA A 3 0.05 -8.79 -21.84
CA ALA A 3 -0.56 -9.77 -20.93
C ALA A 3 0.50 -10.38 -19.99
N LEU A 4 1.66 -10.75 -20.55
CA LEU A 4 2.79 -11.30 -19.77
C LEU A 4 3.33 -10.31 -18.74
N GLN A 5 3.50 -9.05 -19.11
CA GLN A 5 3.95 -8.00 -18.18
C GLN A 5 2.95 -7.81 -17.03
N ARG A 6 1.65 -7.77 -17.34
CA ARG A 6 0.61 -7.69 -16.29
C ARG A 6 0.63 -8.89 -15.36
N GLN A 7 0.81 -10.10 -15.91
CA GLN A 7 0.90 -11.31 -15.11
C GLN A 7 2.12 -11.31 -14.19
N ARG A 8 3.29 -10.90 -14.69
CA ARG A 8 4.51 -10.74 -13.88
C ARG A 8 4.30 -9.72 -12.76
N MET A 9 3.76 -8.54 -13.08
CA MET A 9 3.47 -7.51 -12.08
C MET A 9 2.48 -7.97 -11.02
N ALA A 10 1.44 -8.72 -11.42
CA ALA A 10 0.49 -9.32 -10.48
C ALA A 10 1.12 -10.39 -9.56
N GLY A 11 2.23 -10.98 -9.97
CA GLY A 11 3.01 -11.94 -9.18
C GLY A 11 3.95 -11.29 -8.15
N CYS A 12 3.95 -9.97 -7.98
CA CYS A 12 4.73 -9.33 -6.91
C CYS A 12 4.25 -9.80 -5.53
N PRO A 13 5.17 -10.11 -4.59
CA PRO A 13 4.83 -10.57 -3.24
C PRO A 13 4.34 -9.43 -2.32
N PHE A 14 4.12 -8.25 -2.86
CA PHE A 14 3.65 -7.05 -2.18
C PHE A 14 2.61 -6.34 -3.04
N LEU A 15 1.76 -5.54 -2.40
CA LEU A 15 0.81 -4.72 -3.14
C LEU A 15 1.55 -3.57 -3.84
N LEU A 16 1.24 -3.39 -5.12
CA LEU A 16 1.71 -2.26 -5.93
C LEU A 16 0.91 -0.97 -5.68
N ILE A 17 -0.13 -1.08 -4.88
CA ILE A 17 -1.05 -0.02 -4.51
C ILE A 17 -1.02 0.08 -2.99
N GLU A 18 -1.09 1.28 -2.48
CA GLU A 18 -1.28 1.55 -1.06
C GLU A 18 -2.48 2.44 -0.83
N ILE A 19 -3.10 2.26 0.32
CA ILE A 19 -4.05 3.20 0.88
C ILE A 19 -3.30 3.98 1.95
N GLY A 20 -3.46 5.29 2.00
CA GLY A 20 -2.94 6.15 3.06
C GLY A 20 -3.64 5.86 4.38
N PHE A 21 -3.37 4.70 4.99
CA PHE A 21 -4.00 4.29 6.25
C PHE A 21 -3.70 5.25 7.40
N ASP A 22 -2.53 5.88 7.39
CA ASP A 22 -2.18 6.92 8.37
C ASP A 22 -3.10 8.13 8.28
N GLU A 23 -3.71 8.34 7.11
CA GLU A 23 -4.65 9.42 6.84
C GLU A 23 -6.10 9.00 7.11
N LEU A 24 -6.40 7.69 7.00
CA LEU A 24 -7.71 7.10 7.28
C LEU A 24 -7.88 6.78 8.77
N ALA A 25 -6.83 6.33 9.44
CA ALA A 25 -6.89 6.02 10.86
C ALA A 25 -7.05 7.30 11.66
N PRO A 26 -8.04 7.42 12.54
CA PRO A 26 -8.16 8.57 13.40
C PRO A 26 -6.92 8.65 14.29
N ARG A 27 -6.05 9.62 14.02
CA ARG A 27 -4.97 9.96 14.94
C ARG A 27 -5.61 10.38 16.25
N SER A 28 -5.53 9.50 17.24
CA SER A 28 -5.84 9.76 18.65
C SER A 28 -6.86 10.88 18.87
N ARG A 29 -8.18 10.57 18.82
CA ARG A 29 -9.27 11.42 19.30
C ARG A 29 -9.35 12.87 18.76
N GLY A 30 -9.09 13.09 17.50
CA GLY A 30 -9.37 14.36 16.83
C GLY A 30 -10.22 14.09 15.60
N THR A 31 -11.38 14.68 15.58
CA THR A 31 -12.43 14.67 14.57
C THR A 31 -11.92 14.50 13.13
N LEU A 32 -12.58 13.65 12.34
CA LEU A 32 -12.45 13.51 10.88
C LEU A 32 -12.56 14.85 10.09
N ALA A 33 -12.81 15.95 10.75
CA ALA A 33 -12.95 17.29 10.20
C ALA A 33 -11.60 17.95 9.78
N GLY A 34 -10.45 17.43 10.20
CA GLY A 34 -9.14 18.05 9.97
C GLY A 34 -8.38 17.60 8.72
N VAL A 35 -8.89 16.64 7.95
CA VAL A 35 -8.19 16.07 6.76
C VAL A 35 -8.51 16.87 5.48
N ARG A 36 -8.96 18.11 5.60
CA ARG A 36 -9.54 18.87 4.48
C ARG A 36 -8.60 19.82 3.76
N GLU A 37 -7.32 19.85 3.99
CA GLU A 37 -6.45 20.79 3.26
C GLU A 37 -5.45 20.11 2.35
N ALA A 38 -5.80 20.16 1.07
CA ALA A 38 -4.96 20.45 -0.09
C ALA A 38 -3.60 19.72 -0.18
N ARG A 39 -3.58 18.46 -0.52
CA ARG A 39 -2.65 18.04 -1.57
C ARG A 39 -3.43 18.07 -2.87
N GLU A 40 -2.87 18.74 -3.89
CA GLU A 40 -3.35 18.63 -5.27
C GLU A 40 -3.73 17.18 -5.53
N GLU A 41 -5.00 16.93 -5.87
CA GLU A 41 -5.50 15.58 -6.13
C GLU A 41 -4.84 15.07 -7.40
N VAL A 42 -3.63 14.55 -7.27
CA VAL A 42 -3.01 13.80 -8.36
C VAL A 42 -3.85 12.55 -8.55
N ARG A 43 -4.67 12.52 -9.58
CA ARG A 43 -5.48 11.36 -9.95
C ARG A 43 -4.59 10.30 -10.56
N TRP A 44 -4.23 9.31 -9.76
CA TRP A 44 -3.38 8.20 -10.17
C TRP A 44 -4.10 7.12 -10.98
N PHE A 45 -5.41 7.03 -10.82
CA PHE A 45 -6.23 5.97 -11.39
C PHE A 45 -7.42 6.53 -12.14
N VAL A 46 -7.94 5.73 -13.08
CA VAL A 46 -9.17 6.03 -13.78
C VAL A 46 -10.34 6.00 -12.81
N GLU A 47 -11.17 7.04 -12.81
CA GLU A 47 -12.23 7.28 -11.83
C GLU A 47 -13.20 6.09 -11.70
N GLU A 48 -13.57 5.48 -12.84
CA GLU A 48 -14.48 4.31 -12.85
C GLU A 48 -13.89 3.08 -12.16
N SER A 49 -12.56 2.96 -12.10
CA SER A 49 -11.87 1.83 -11.46
C SER A 49 -11.68 2.01 -9.96
N LEU A 50 -11.73 3.25 -9.48
CA LEU A 50 -11.40 3.59 -8.10
C LEU A 50 -12.27 2.89 -7.05
N PRO A 51 -13.62 2.85 -7.16
CA PRO A 51 -14.45 2.22 -6.14
C PRO A 51 -14.14 0.73 -5.99
N ARG A 52 -14.00 0.04 -7.13
CA ARG A 52 -13.69 -1.40 -7.12
C ARG A 52 -12.29 -1.66 -6.57
N LEU A 53 -11.32 -0.86 -6.96
CA LEU A 53 -9.94 -1.02 -6.51
C LEU A 53 -9.82 -0.74 -5.01
N SER A 54 -10.48 0.30 -4.51
CA SER A 54 -10.55 0.63 -3.08
C SER A 54 -11.19 -0.49 -2.28
N TYR A 55 -12.32 -1.02 -2.76
CA TYR A 55 -13.02 -2.12 -2.13
C TYR A 55 -12.11 -3.35 -2.00
N LEU A 56 -11.49 -3.78 -3.08
CA LEU A 56 -10.60 -4.94 -3.10
C LEU A 56 -9.40 -4.74 -2.19
N THR A 57 -8.75 -3.57 -2.26
CA THR A 57 -7.55 -3.29 -1.49
C THR A 57 -7.86 -3.21 0.01
N LEU A 58 -8.91 -2.50 0.40
CA LEU A 58 -9.28 -2.35 1.80
C LEU A 58 -9.79 -3.65 2.41
N THR A 59 -10.62 -4.40 1.68
CA THR A 59 -11.11 -5.71 2.13
C THR A 59 -9.96 -6.71 2.30
N TYR A 60 -9.03 -6.74 1.35
CA TYR A 60 -7.84 -7.57 1.45
C TYR A 60 -6.98 -7.18 2.65
N ALA A 61 -6.73 -5.88 2.85
CA ALA A 61 -5.96 -5.38 3.97
C ALA A 61 -6.62 -5.75 5.31
N TRP A 62 -7.93 -5.53 5.45
CA TRP A 62 -8.69 -5.89 6.64
C TRP A 62 -8.65 -7.39 6.95
N HIS A 63 -8.81 -8.24 5.93
CA HIS A 63 -8.68 -9.67 6.08
C HIS A 63 -7.27 -10.08 6.51
N LEU A 64 -6.26 -9.52 5.88
CA LEU A 64 -4.86 -9.86 6.13
C LEU A 64 -4.40 -9.48 7.55
N VAL A 65 -4.79 -8.31 8.06
CA VAL A 65 -4.44 -7.88 9.42
C VAL A 65 -5.11 -8.76 10.49
N ARG A 66 -6.27 -9.34 10.20
CA ARG A 66 -7.00 -10.23 11.13
C ARG A 66 -6.48 -11.66 11.11
N THR A 67 -5.97 -12.12 9.99
CA THR A 67 -5.56 -13.51 9.80
C THR A 67 -4.05 -13.72 9.87
N ARG A 68 -3.26 -12.75 9.39
CA ARG A 68 -1.80 -12.84 9.28
C ARG A 68 -1.13 -11.49 9.57
N ARG A 69 -1.18 -11.06 10.82
CA ARG A 69 -0.72 -9.75 11.27
C ARG A 69 0.72 -9.42 10.84
N PHE A 70 1.63 -10.37 10.97
CA PHE A 70 3.02 -10.18 10.54
C PHE A 70 3.14 -9.98 9.02
N ALA A 71 2.43 -10.80 8.23
CA ALA A 71 2.41 -10.63 6.78
C ALA A 71 1.81 -9.29 6.37
N ALA A 72 0.80 -8.80 7.09
CA ALA A 72 0.20 -7.49 6.83
C ALA A 72 1.22 -6.35 6.95
N ARG A 73 2.11 -6.39 7.93
CA ARG A 73 3.19 -5.40 8.06
C ARG A 73 4.06 -5.34 6.81
N ILE A 74 4.46 -6.49 6.28
CA ILE A 74 5.38 -6.56 5.14
C ILE A 74 4.65 -6.25 3.83
N VAL A 75 3.53 -6.95 3.58
CA VAL A 75 2.81 -6.86 2.30
C VAL A 75 2.14 -5.51 2.11
N LEU A 76 1.48 -5.02 3.16
CA LEU A 76 0.75 -3.74 3.13
C LEU A 76 1.63 -2.57 3.52
N GLY A 77 2.71 -2.84 4.24
CA GLY A 77 3.56 -1.81 4.76
C GLY A 77 2.90 -0.99 5.85
N LEU A 78 2.13 -1.61 6.73
CA LEU A 78 1.40 -0.93 7.80
C LEU A 78 2.21 -0.84 9.08
N ARG A 79 2.07 0.28 9.77
CA ARG A 79 2.53 0.47 11.14
C ARG A 79 1.63 -0.32 12.09
N GLU A 80 2.11 -0.59 13.29
CA GLU A 80 1.40 -1.41 14.26
C GLU A 80 0.06 -0.78 14.70
N ASP A 81 0.06 0.53 14.93
CA ASP A 81 -1.16 1.29 15.26
C ASP A 81 -2.23 1.20 14.17
N CYS A 82 -1.83 1.25 12.90
CA CYS A 82 -2.75 1.08 11.75
C CYS A 82 -3.28 -0.35 11.67
N ILE A 83 -2.46 -1.35 11.98
CA ILE A 83 -2.86 -2.76 12.01
C ILE A 83 -3.90 -2.97 13.11
N GLU A 84 -3.67 -2.45 14.30
CA GLU A 84 -4.60 -2.56 15.43
C GLU A 84 -5.94 -1.90 15.12
N TRP A 85 -5.88 -0.68 14.61
CA TRP A 85 -7.07 0.05 14.19
C TRP A 85 -7.86 -0.72 13.12
N LEU A 86 -7.19 -1.15 12.03
CA LEU A 86 -7.84 -1.85 10.92
C LEU A 86 -8.43 -3.20 11.37
N ALA A 87 -7.73 -3.94 12.23
CA ALA A 87 -8.21 -5.20 12.77
C ALA A 87 -9.44 -5.07 13.66
N ALA A 88 -9.57 -3.94 14.35
CA ALA A 88 -10.70 -3.62 15.24
C ALA A 88 -11.96 -3.20 14.48
N LEU A 89 -11.85 -2.84 13.19
CA LEU A 89 -13.02 -2.40 12.43
C LEU A 89 -14.04 -3.52 12.26
N SER A 90 -15.30 -3.20 12.52
CA SER A 90 -16.45 -4.01 12.12
C SER A 90 -16.68 -3.88 10.60
N LEU A 91 -17.45 -4.80 10.02
CA LEU A 91 -17.83 -4.73 8.60
C LEU A 91 -18.55 -3.41 8.24
N ARG A 92 -19.37 -2.88 9.15
CA ARG A 92 -20.03 -1.61 8.94
C ARG A 92 -19.03 -0.46 8.86
N GLN A 93 -18.10 -0.39 9.81
CA GLN A 93 -17.06 0.65 9.83
C GLN A 93 -16.11 0.51 8.61
N LEU A 94 -15.84 -0.72 8.17
CA LEU A 94 -15.12 -0.96 6.93
C LEU A 94 -15.85 -0.36 5.73
N GLY A 95 -17.19 -0.50 5.68
CA GLY A 95 -18.04 0.14 4.66
C GLY A 95 -17.91 1.66 4.67
N GLU A 96 -17.97 2.27 5.85
CA GLU A 96 -17.78 3.73 6.02
C GLU A 96 -16.40 4.20 5.55
N CYS A 97 -15.34 3.41 5.81
CA CYS A 97 -14.00 3.68 5.30
C CYS A 97 -13.93 3.57 3.77
N LEU A 98 -14.71 2.68 3.15
CA LEU A 98 -14.73 2.51 1.70
C LEU A 98 -15.23 3.76 0.97
N GLU A 99 -16.15 4.50 1.55
CA GLU A 99 -16.67 5.75 0.96
C GLU A 99 -15.58 6.83 0.84
N CYS A 100 -14.63 6.82 1.77
CA CYS A 100 -13.53 7.79 1.80
C CYS A 100 -12.25 7.25 1.11
N SER A 101 -12.08 5.94 1.02
CA SER A 101 -10.83 5.30 0.60
C SER A 101 -10.34 5.64 -0.81
N PRO A 102 -11.20 5.93 -1.83
CA PRO A 102 -10.74 6.29 -3.16
C PRO A 102 -9.79 7.49 -3.18
N ARG A 103 -9.93 8.42 -2.24
CA ARG A 103 -9.09 9.63 -2.13
C ARG A 103 -7.68 9.34 -1.64
N PHE A 104 -7.48 8.22 -0.95
CA PHE A 104 -6.21 7.83 -0.34
C PHE A 104 -5.50 6.72 -1.09
N LEU A 105 -6.09 6.26 -2.20
CA LEU A 105 -5.50 5.22 -3.03
C LEU A 105 -4.41 5.81 -3.93
N ARG A 106 -3.22 5.25 -3.85
CA ARG A 106 -2.08 5.69 -4.66
C ARG A 106 -1.19 4.51 -5.07
N PRO A 107 -0.41 4.64 -6.14
CA PRO A 107 0.64 3.69 -6.43
C PRO A 107 1.64 3.65 -5.27
N ARG A 108 2.06 2.46 -4.88
CA ARG A 108 3.14 2.34 -3.92
C ARG A 108 4.39 3.02 -4.48
N TRP A 109 5.14 3.69 -3.62
CA TRP A 109 6.31 4.50 -4.03
C TRP A 109 5.97 5.58 -5.07
N ALA A 110 4.79 6.20 -5.00
CA ALA A 110 4.43 7.30 -5.89
C ALA A 110 5.47 8.43 -5.91
N GLY A 111 6.17 8.66 -4.80
CA GLY A 111 7.28 9.62 -4.69
C GLY A 111 8.62 9.11 -5.22
N ASN A 112 8.71 7.86 -5.70
CA ASN A 112 9.96 7.29 -6.22
C ASN A 112 9.73 6.58 -7.56
N PRO A 113 9.69 7.32 -8.68
CA PRO A 113 9.40 6.78 -10.00
C PRO A 113 10.46 5.78 -10.49
N GLU A 114 11.67 5.79 -9.93
CA GLU A 114 12.75 4.85 -10.30
C GLU A 114 12.35 3.40 -9.97
N VAL A 115 11.69 3.18 -8.85
CA VAL A 115 11.22 1.83 -8.47
C VAL A 115 10.26 1.30 -9.53
N TRP A 116 9.34 2.14 -9.98
CA TRP A 116 8.40 1.77 -11.03
C TRP A 116 9.09 1.52 -12.37
N ARG A 117 10.05 2.37 -12.73
CA ARG A 117 10.81 2.19 -13.98
C ARG A 117 11.54 0.84 -13.97
N HIS A 118 12.23 0.50 -12.88
CA HIS A 118 12.90 -0.78 -12.75
C HIS A 118 11.96 -1.96 -12.82
N LEU A 119 10.82 -1.92 -12.10
CA LEU A 119 9.82 -2.99 -12.14
C LEU A 119 9.24 -3.18 -13.55
N LEU A 120 8.89 -2.09 -14.23
CA LEU A 120 8.29 -2.15 -15.56
C LEU A 120 9.31 -2.64 -16.62
N THR A 121 10.56 -2.16 -16.55
CA THR A 121 11.63 -2.61 -17.43
C THR A 121 11.93 -4.10 -17.23
N ALA A 122 12.05 -4.52 -15.97
CA ALA A 122 12.28 -5.93 -15.64
C ALA A 122 11.08 -6.82 -16.02
N ALA A 123 9.84 -6.34 -15.89
CA ALA A 123 8.67 -7.07 -16.36
C ALA A 123 8.63 -7.25 -17.88
N ALA A 124 9.28 -6.35 -18.62
CA ALA A 124 9.40 -6.41 -20.09
C ALA A 124 10.59 -7.24 -20.55
N SER A 125 11.56 -7.52 -19.68
CA SER A 125 12.78 -8.28 -20.02
C SER A 125 12.45 -9.70 -20.47
N ALA A 126 13.24 -10.23 -21.40
CA ALA A 126 13.18 -11.64 -21.79
C ALA A 126 13.69 -12.56 -20.65
N GLU A 127 14.63 -12.04 -19.84
CA GLU A 127 15.24 -12.79 -18.74
C GLU A 127 14.35 -12.78 -17.49
N PRO A 128 13.88 -13.95 -17.01
CA PRO A 128 13.08 -14.03 -15.79
C PRO A 128 13.80 -13.53 -14.53
N ALA A 129 15.13 -13.69 -14.50
CA ALA A 129 15.97 -13.28 -13.38
C ALA A 129 15.92 -11.77 -13.11
N ASP A 130 15.75 -10.95 -14.15
CA ASP A 130 15.63 -9.50 -14.01
C ASP A 130 14.42 -9.12 -13.17
N PHE A 131 13.29 -9.80 -13.42
CA PHE A 131 12.07 -9.52 -12.68
C PHE A 131 12.14 -10.01 -11.23
N GLU A 132 12.77 -11.15 -10.99
CA GLU A 132 13.03 -11.64 -9.62
C GLU A 132 13.91 -10.66 -8.84
N LEU A 133 14.95 -10.12 -9.46
CA LEU A 133 15.80 -9.12 -8.83
C LEU A 133 15.02 -7.83 -8.50
N ALA A 134 14.18 -7.36 -9.41
CA ALA A 134 13.34 -6.19 -9.18
C ALA A 134 12.33 -6.42 -8.02
N ARG A 135 11.75 -7.63 -7.93
CA ARG A 135 10.88 -8.03 -6.79
C ARG A 135 11.64 -8.03 -5.47
N LEU A 136 12.83 -8.60 -5.42
CA LEU A 136 13.67 -8.61 -4.23
C LEU A 136 14.02 -7.18 -3.77
N ARG A 137 14.36 -6.29 -4.69
CA ARG A 137 14.58 -4.88 -4.38
C ARG A 137 13.34 -4.21 -3.79
N GLY A 138 12.15 -4.48 -4.35
CA GLY A 138 10.90 -3.99 -3.79
C GLY A 138 10.66 -4.47 -2.36
N MET A 139 10.93 -5.74 -2.07
CA MET A 139 10.85 -6.29 -0.72
C MET A 139 11.85 -5.64 0.25
N GLN A 140 13.09 -5.40 -0.20
CA GLN A 140 14.11 -4.70 0.59
C GLN A 140 13.69 -3.27 0.94
N LEU A 141 13.11 -2.54 -0.02
CA LEU A 141 12.59 -1.19 0.23
C LEU A 141 11.47 -1.19 1.26
N LEU A 142 10.58 -2.18 1.20
CA LEU A 142 9.52 -2.34 2.20
C LEU A 142 10.12 -2.65 3.57
N ALA A 143 11.03 -3.58 3.65
CA ALA A 143 11.69 -3.92 4.91
C ALA A 143 12.42 -2.70 5.50
N ALA A 144 13.14 -1.94 4.69
CA ALA A 144 13.84 -0.74 5.14
C ALA A 144 12.90 0.37 5.62
N ALA A 145 11.75 0.54 4.96
CA ALA A 145 10.77 1.55 5.36
C ALA A 145 10.10 1.25 6.72
N TYR A 146 10.02 -0.04 7.09
CA TYR A 146 9.35 -0.50 8.32
C TYR A 146 10.29 -0.96 9.42
N TRP A 147 11.58 -1.06 9.14
CA TRP A 147 12.59 -1.28 10.17
C TRP A 147 12.96 0.08 10.76
N PRO A 148 12.48 0.44 11.95
CA PRO A 148 12.93 1.67 12.58
C PRO A 148 14.45 1.57 12.72
N ALA A 149 15.16 2.59 12.26
CA ALA A 149 16.57 2.71 12.55
C ALA A 149 16.72 2.48 14.05
N VAL A 150 17.40 1.42 14.42
CA VAL A 150 17.74 1.13 15.83
C VAL A 150 18.45 2.39 16.28
N ARG A 151 17.78 3.18 17.12
CA ARG A 151 18.42 4.34 17.74
C ARG A 151 19.63 3.78 18.46
N SER A 152 20.80 4.10 17.97
CA SER A 152 22.03 3.87 18.73
C SER A 152 21.81 4.53 20.08
N PRO A 153 21.99 3.82 21.20
CA PRO A 153 21.91 4.45 22.49
C PRO A 153 22.95 5.59 22.50
N GLU A 154 22.47 6.80 22.69
CA GLU A 154 23.34 7.95 22.91
C GLU A 154 24.28 7.58 24.06
N ARG A 155 25.58 7.69 23.80
CA ARG A 155 26.64 7.53 24.80
C ARG A 155 26.77 8.82 25.61
#